data_311e43d71d9c4b3c3edb9a494b4aeb5a
#
_entry.id   311e43d71d9c4b3c3edb9a494b4aeb5a
#
_cell.length_a   1.000
_cell.length_b   1.000
_cell.length_c   1.000
_cell.angle_alpha   90.00
_cell.angle_beta   90.00
_cell.angle_gamma   90.00
#
_symmetry.space_group_name_H-M   'P 1'
#
loop_
_entity.id
_entity.type
_entity.pdbx_description
1 polymer ?
#
loop_
_entity_poly.entity_id
_entity_poly.type
_entity_poly.pdbx_seq_one_letter_code
_entity_poly.pdbx_strand_id
1 'polypeptide(L)'
;MGGRHDGAGPWGALARRSACYNGDNEKNYSFDFIQRSTMTTLTFLWHDYETFGAQPRRDRPAQFAAIRTDAALNEIGEPIMLYCQPAPDFLPDPQSCLITGITPQQCLEAGVPEHQFAATIEQAFSQPGTIGVGYNTIRFDDEITRFLFWRNLIDPYAREWQNQCGRWDILDVVRMTYALRPEGIVWPNKPDGRPSFRLEDLCAANGLSHESAHDALSDVRATIALARLIRTKQPKLFDFCFALHKKDRVADEMGMQLAPALRQPFLHVSGMFPAERGCLALVWPLATHPSNKNEVIVWDCSADPSELFTLDAATIRTRMFTRSDALPEGVTRLPVKSIHLNKSPMLVGNVKTLRPELAERWGIDLAAGRANAATAAAGPDMAAVWTEVFRRPGAPEALDVDEDLYGGFIGNDDKRVLESLRKESPHKLAVARPSFSDQRLQELFFRYRARNFPATLSEAEAERWEEHRAARLFDGAGGARTVDMLFSEIDQLSETADQRGEDILGALYDYAESVAPQRN
;
A
#
# COMPACT_ATOMS: atom_id res chain seq x y z
N MET A 1 74.90 -0.04 -12.55
CA MET A 1 74.41 -0.85 -13.67
C MET A 1 72.93 -1.14 -13.33
N GLY A 2 71.91 -0.57 -13.81
CA GLY A 2 71.59 -0.29 -15.18
C GLY A 2 70.21 -0.97 -15.39
N GLY A 3 69.20 -0.19 -15.77
CA GLY A 3 67.99 -0.76 -16.33
C GLY A 3 66.72 -0.07 -15.89
N ARG A 4 66.34 1.02 -16.53
CA ARG A 4 65.00 1.60 -16.61
C ARG A 4 64.11 0.71 -17.47
N HIS A 5 62.84 0.63 -17.16
CA HIS A 5 61.79 0.59 -18.19
C HIS A 5 60.49 1.20 -17.66
N ASP A 6 60.03 2.21 -18.40
CA ASP A 6 58.77 2.91 -18.32
C ASP A 6 57.61 2.02 -18.79
N GLY A 7 56.44 2.21 -18.21
CA GLY A 7 55.20 1.60 -18.64
C GLY A 7 54.01 2.47 -18.26
N ALA A 8 53.70 3.45 -19.09
CA ALA A 8 52.54 4.32 -18.96
C ALA A 8 51.24 3.56 -19.26
N GLY A 9 50.27 3.63 -18.37
CA GLY A 9 48.89 3.26 -18.61
C GLY A 9 48.04 4.47 -19.07
N PRO A 10 47.07 4.27 -19.94
CA PRO A 10 46.36 5.38 -20.56
C PRO A 10 45.17 5.84 -19.73
N TRP A 11 45.23 7.08 -19.29
CA TRP A 11 44.04 7.81 -18.85
C TRP A 11 43.42 8.49 -20.07
N GLY A 12 42.28 7.95 -20.57
CA GLY A 12 41.50 8.50 -21.66
C GLY A 12 40.42 9.45 -21.18
N ALA A 13 40.59 10.70 -21.45
CA ALA A 13 39.66 11.76 -21.82
C ALA A 13 38.23 11.74 -21.20
N LEU A 14 38.02 12.55 -20.16
CA LEU A 14 36.74 13.14 -19.79
C LEU A 14 36.33 14.19 -20.84
N ALA A 15 35.46 13.85 -21.75
CA ALA A 15 34.78 14.79 -22.62
C ALA A 15 33.68 15.51 -21.82
N ARG A 16 33.93 16.76 -21.47
CA ARG A 16 32.88 17.70 -21.02
C ARG A 16 31.92 17.95 -22.17
N ARG A 17 30.68 17.52 -22.02
CA ARG A 17 29.56 18.02 -22.85
C ARG A 17 28.77 19.03 -22.03
N SER A 18 28.99 20.30 -22.30
CA SER A 18 28.07 21.38 -21.97
C SER A 18 26.85 21.23 -22.83
N ALA A 19 25.71 20.89 -22.21
CA ALA A 19 24.45 20.90 -22.87
C ALA A 19 23.88 22.32 -22.86
N CYS A 20 23.88 22.96 -24.04
CA CYS A 20 23.04 24.13 -24.29
C CYS A 20 21.57 23.73 -24.24
N TYR A 21 20.82 24.38 -23.38
CA TYR A 21 19.38 24.24 -23.26
C TYR A 21 18.72 25.03 -24.40
N ASN A 22 18.37 24.36 -25.50
CA ASN A 22 17.42 24.89 -26.47
C ASN A 22 16.08 24.21 -26.23
N GLY A 23 15.05 25.04 -26.01
CA GLY A 23 13.67 24.62 -25.86
C GLY A 23 13.18 23.89 -27.11
N ASP A 24 12.23 22.99 -26.90
CA ASP A 24 11.56 22.08 -27.81
C ASP A 24 12.17 20.67 -27.86
N ASN A 25 11.97 19.94 -26.77
CA ASN A 25 12.04 18.48 -26.80
C ASN A 25 10.85 17.89 -26.04
N GLU A 26 9.73 17.74 -26.75
CA GLU A 26 8.72 16.75 -26.41
C GLU A 26 9.38 15.37 -26.52
N LYS A 27 9.90 14.86 -25.40
CA LYS A 27 10.36 13.46 -25.37
C LYS A 27 9.14 12.57 -25.51
N ASN A 28 8.94 12.02 -26.69
CA ASN A 28 8.02 10.92 -26.93
C ASN A 28 8.49 9.71 -26.12
N TYR A 29 7.93 9.52 -24.94
CA TYR A 29 8.09 8.28 -24.19
C TYR A 29 7.13 7.26 -24.79
N SER A 30 7.58 6.57 -25.84
CA SER A 30 6.87 5.40 -26.35
C SER A 30 7.23 4.19 -25.50
N PHE A 31 6.32 3.24 -25.41
CA PHE A 31 6.48 1.94 -24.73
C PHE A 31 7.71 1.14 -25.23
N ASP A 32 8.27 1.52 -26.37
CA ASP A 32 9.46 0.90 -26.99
C ASP A 32 10.74 1.03 -26.17
N PHE A 33 10.82 1.96 -25.20
CA PHE A 33 12.01 2.09 -24.36
C PHE A 33 12.13 0.99 -23.29
N ILE A 34 11.03 0.28 -23.00
CA ILE A 34 11.00 -0.80 -21.98
C ILE A 34 11.54 -2.13 -22.55
N GLN A 35 11.55 -2.30 -23.87
CA GLN A 35 11.93 -3.57 -24.53
C GLN A 35 13.43 -3.81 -24.70
N ARG A 36 14.33 -2.88 -24.39
CA ARG A 36 15.77 -3.04 -24.70
C ARG A 36 16.67 -3.45 -23.51
N SER A 37 16.13 -3.65 -22.32
CA SER A 37 16.92 -4.09 -21.15
C SER A 37 16.31 -5.37 -20.57
N THR A 38 16.86 -6.50 -20.97
CA THR A 38 16.59 -7.87 -20.49
C THR A 38 15.25 -8.52 -20.93
N MET A 39 15.30 -9.80 -21.28
CA MET A 39 14.19 -10.64 -21.80
C MET A 39 13.02 -10.92 -20.83
N THR A 40 12.79 -10.04 -19.86
CA THR A 40 11.66 -10.18 -18.93
C THR A 40 10.44 -9.47 -19.49
N THR A 41 9.41 -10.23 -19.84
CA THR A 41 8.16 -9.67 -20.34
C THR A 41 7.38 -9.03 -19.18
N LEU A 42 7.09 -7.73 -19.30
CA LEU A 42 6.24 -7.01 -18.34
C LEU A 42 4.81 -7.57 -18.39
N THR A 43 4.28 -7.93 -17.23
CA THR A 43 2.87 -8.30 -17.07
C THR A 43 2.26 -7.57 -15.88
N PHE A 44 0.95 -7.36 -15.93
CA PHE A 44 0.19 -6.87 -14.79
C PHE A 44 -0.55 -8.04 -14.13
N LEU A 45 -0.49 -8.13 -12.81
CA LEU A 45 -1.33 -9.01 -12.00
C LEU A 45 -2.35 -8.14 -11.26
N TRP A 46 -3.53 -8.03 -11.86
CA TRP A 46 -4.67 -7.31 -11.28
C TRP A 46 -5.25 -8.16 -10.17
N HIS A 47 -5.43 -7.59 -8.98
CA HIS A 47 -5.86 -8.37 -7.82
C HIS A 47 -6.72 -7.55 -6.89
N ASP A 48 -7.50 -8.28 -6.11
CA ASP A 48 -8.35 -7.77 -5.05
C ASP A 48 -8.50 -8.81 -3.94
N TYR A 49 -8.76 -8.36 -2.72
CA TYR A 49 -9.05 -9.20 -1.56
C TYR A 49 -10.40 -8.87 -0.97
N GLU A 50 -11.17 -9.91 -0.68
CA GLU A 50 -12.20 -9.82 0.35
C GLU A 50 -11.61 -10.27 1.69
N THR A 51 -11.94 -9.56 2.75
CA THR A 51 -11.32 -9.77 4.06
C THR A 51 -12.36 -9.88 5.17
N PHE A 52 -11.99 -10.60 6.23
CA PHE A 52 -12.77 -10.73 7.45
C PHE A 52 -12.68 -9.50 8.37
N GLY A 53 -12.27 -8.33 7.87
CA GLY A 53 -12.21 -7.09 8.62
C GLY A 53 -11.45 -6.00 7.87
N ALA A 54 -11.53 -4.75 8.36
CA ALA A 54 -11.00 -3.57 7.70
C ALA A 54 -9.58 -3.15 8.18
N GLN A 55 -8.95 -3.93 9.06
CA GLN A 55 -7.64 -3.63 9.63
C GLN A 55 -6.56 -4.58 9.08
N PRO A 56 -5.81 -4.24 8.03
CA PRO A 56 -4.88 -5.16 7.35
C PRO A 56 -3.82 -5.80 8.26
N ARG A 57 -3.43 -5.12 9.32
CA ARG A 57 -2.46 -5.61 10.29
C ARG A 57 -2.99 -6.81 11.08
N ARG A 58 -4.27 -6.76 11.45
CA ARG A 58 -4.94 -7.70 12.36
C ARG A 58 -5.81 -8.71 11.63
N ASP A 59 -6.58 -8.22 10.66
CA ASP A 59 -7.60 -9.01 10.01
C ASP A 59 -7.00 -9.99 9.00
N ARG A 60 -7.80 -10.98 8.62
CA ARG A 60 -7.39 -12.09 7.75
C ARG A 60 -8.09 -11.99 6.40
N PRO A 61 -7.44 -12.45 5.32
CA PRO A 61 -8.12 -12.58 4.03
C PRO A 61 -9.19 -13.68 4.09
N ALA A 62 -10.30 -13.44 3.41
CA ALA A 62 -11.34 -14.42 3.16
C ALA A 62 -11.25 -14.96 1.72
N GLN A 63 -11.06 -14.07 0.74
CA GLN A 63 -10.97 -14.41 -0.68
C GLN A 63 -9.84 -13.59 -1.32
N PHE A 64 -9.22 -14.17 -2.35
CA PHE A 64 -8.29 -13.48 -3.25
C PHE A 64 -8.68 -13.78 -4.68
N ALA A 65 -8.78 -12.75 -5.50
CA ALA A 65 -8.94 -12.90 -6.94
C ALA A 65 -7.82 -12.19 -7.68
N ALA A 66 -7.37 -12.76 -8.80
CA ALA A 66 -6.41 -12.09 -9.67
C ALA A 66 -6.57 -12.50 -11.13
N ILE A 67 -6.31 -11.53 -12.02
CA ILE A 67 -6.24 -11.72 -13.48
C ILE A 67 -4.89 -11.19 -13.94
N ARG A 68 -4.18 -11.99 -14.74
CA ARG A 68 -2.95 -11.54 -15.37
C ARG A 68 -3.24 -10.95 -16.74
N THR A 69 -2.60 -9.82 -17.06
CA THR A 69 -2.65 -9.24 -18.40
C THR A 69 -1.26 -8.98 -18.96
N ASP A 70 -1.17 -8.88 -20.28
CA ASP A 70 -0.01 -8.32 -20.96
C ASP A 70 0.08 -6.79 -20.77
N ALA A 71 1.13 -6.17 -21.31
CA ALA A 71 1.29 -4.73 -21.26
C ALA A 71 0.22 -3.94 -22.05
N ALA A 72 -0.51 -4.59 -22.97
CA ALA A 72 -1.63 -4.00 -23.69
C ALA A 72 -2.97 -4.14 -22.97
N LEU A 73 -2.97 -4.73 -21.76
CA LEU A 73 -4.11 -5.04 -20.90
C LEU A 73 -5.01 -6.17 -21.45
N ASN A 74 -4.49 -7.05 -22.32
CA ASN A 74 -5.19 -8.27 -22.71
C ASN A 74 -4.97 -9.34 -21.64
N GLU A 75 -6.03 -10.04 -21.27
CA GLU A 75 -5.96 -11.13 -20.30
C GLU A 75 -5.12 -12.29 -20.83
N ILE A 76 -4.27 -12.87 -19.99
CA ILE A 76 -3.42 -14.02 -20.29
C ILE A 76 -3.50 -15.06 -19.17
N GLY A 77 -3.73 -16.32 -19.55
CA GLY A 77 -3.94 -17.42 -18.60
C GLY A 77 -5.33 -17.37 -17.96
N GLU A 78 -5.53 -18.28 -17.00
CA GLU A 78 -6.78 -18.39 -16.27
C GLU A 78 -6.79 -17.44 -15.05
N PRO A 79 -7.94 -16.87 -14.69
CA PRO A 79 -8.10 -16.14 -13.44
C PRO A 79 -7.77 -17.01 -12.22
N ILE A 80 -7.18 -16.40 -11.22
CA ILE A 80 -7.01 -17.01 -9.89
C ILE A 80 -8.19 -16.56 -9.03
N MET A 81 -8.86 -17.50 -8.37
CA MET A 81 -9.85 -17.24 -7.33
C MET A 81 -9.68 -18.28 -6.21
N LEU A 82 -9.41 -17.82 -5.00
CA LEU A 82 -9.13 -18.68 -3.86
C LEU A 82 -9.86 -18.16 -2.62
N TYR A 83 -10.42 -19.07 -1.82
CA TYR A 83 -10.82 -18.79 -0.45
C TYR A 83 -9.73 -19.20 0.53
N CYS A 84 -9.60 -18.45 1.62
CA CYS A 84 -8.66 -18.71 2.70
C CYS A 84 -9.40 -19.27 3.91
N GLN A 85 -9.02 -20.44 4.39
CA GLN A 85 -9.56 -20.98 5.63
C GLN A 85 -9.15 -20.08 6.80
N PRO A 86 -10.07 -19.60 7.63
CA PRO A 86 -9.75 -18.80 8.80
C PRO A 86 -9.00 -19.62 9.84
N ALA A 87 -8.01 -19.00 10.48
CA ALA A 87 -7.25 -19.65 11.54
C ALA A 87 -8.09 -19.76 12.83
N PRO A 88 -7.92 -20.83 13.65
CA PRO A 88 -8.76 -21.10 14.82
C PRO A 88 -8.51 -20.15 16.01
N ASP A 89 -7.58 -19.21 15.89
CA ASP A 89 -7.27 -18.15 16.86
C ASP A 89 -7.76 -16.76 16.42
N PHE A 90 -8.74 -16.73 15.48
CA PHE A 90 -9.24 -15.50 14.88
C PHE A 90 -10.76 -15.52 14.74
N LEU A 91 -11.41 -14.40 15.05
CA LEU A 91 -12.84 -14.18 14.85
C LEU A 91 -13.07 -13.07 13.82
N PRO A 92 -13.91 -13.30 12.79
CA PRO A 92 -14.25 -12.31 11.77
C PRO A 92 -14.97 -11.08 12.32
N ASP A 93 -14.89 -9.99 11.59
CA ASP A 93 -15.74 -8.81 11.79
C ASP A 93 -17.11 -9.03 11.16
N PRO A 94 -18.21 -8.97 11.93
CA PRO A 94 -19.55 -9.22 11.39
C PRO A 94 -19.95 -8.25 10.28
N GLN A 95 -19.59 -6.97 10.41
CA GLN A 95 -19.90 -5.97 9.40
C GLN A 95 -19.21 -6.28 8.07
N SER A 96 -17.96 -6.74 8.11
CA SER A 96 -17.24 -7.15 6.90
C SER A 96 -17.88 -8.35 6.23
N CYS A 97 -18.32 -9.36 7.00
CA CYS A 97 -19.04 -10.52 6.46
C CYS A 97 -20.40 -10.15 5.85
N LEU A 98 -21.13 -9.20 6.45
CA LEU A 98 -22.37 -8.68 5.86
C LEU A 98 -22.14 -7.95 4.54
N ILE A 99 -21.03 -7.18 4.41
CA ILE A 99 -20.68 -6.45 3.20
C ILE A 99 -20.28 -7.42 2.08
N THR A 100 -19.36 -8.34 2.36
CA THR A 100 -18.82 -9.27 1.35
C THR A 100 -19.75 -10.44 1.07
N GLY A 101 -20.61 -10.81 2.03
CA GLY A 101 -21.42 -12.00 1.97
C GLY A 101 -20.66 -13.31 2.20
N ILE A 102 -19.37 -13.23 2.58
CA ILE A 102 -18.51 -14.41 2.77
C ILE A 102 -18.53 -14.81 4.24
N THR A 103 -18.87 -16.10 4.49
CA THR A 103 -18.87 -16.68 5.83
C THR A 103 -17.61 -17.52 6.09
N PRO A 104 -17.20 -17.69 7.36
CA PRO A 104 -16.13 -18.63 7.73
C PRO A 104 -16.39 -20.05 7.23
N GLN A 105 -17.63 -20.54 7.27
CA GLN A 105 -18.01 -21.86 6.82
C GLN A 105 -17.74 -22.05 5.33
N GLN A 106 -18.11 -21.06 4.50
CA GLN A 106 -17.80 -21.08 3.08
C GLN A 106 -16.29 -21.19 2.84
N CYS A 107 -15.50 -20.44 3.60
CA CYS A 107 -14.05 -20.49 3.50
C CYS A 107 -13.45 -21.80 4.02
N LEU A 108 -14.05 -22.42 5.04
CA LEU A 108 -13.61 -23.75 5.53
C LEU A 108 -13.92 -24.85 4.52
N GLU A 109 -15.07 -24.77 3.84
CA GLU A 109 -15.50 -25.78 2.86
C GLU A 109 -14.76 -25.66 1.52
N ALA A 110 -14.71 -24.44 0.95
CA ALA A 110 -14.20 -24.20 -0.40
C ALA A 110 -12.73 -23.70 -0.42
N GLY A 111 -12.18 -23.33 0.74
CA GLY A 111 -10.88 -22.69 0.84
C GLY A 111 -9.74 -23.64 1.12
N VAL A 112 -8.52 -23.07 1.04
CA VAL A 112 -7.27 -23.75 1.36
C VAL A 112 -6.68 -23.18 2.67
N PRO A 113 -5.84 -23.95 3.40
CA PRO A 113 -5.12 -23.43 4.56
C PRO A 113 -4.30 -22.19 4.24
N GLU A 114 -4.16 -21.26 5.21
CA GLU A 114 -3.54 -19.94 5.00
C GLU A 114 -2.13 -20.04 4.37
N HIS A 115 -1.33 -21.03 4.74
CA HIS A 115 0.01 -21.20 4.14
C HIS A 115 -0.02 -21.58 2.65
N GLN A 116 -1.00 -22.35 2.19
CA GLN A 116 -1.19 -22.68 0.77
C GLN A 116 -1.73 -21.49 0.00
N PHE A 117 -2.69 -20.77 0.59
CA PHE A 117 -3.22 -19.53 0.07
C PHE A 117 -2.08 -18.51 -0.15
N ALA A 118 -1.24 -18.27 0.87
CA ALA A 118 -0.10 -17.37 0.80
C ALA A 118 0.94 -17.82 -0.24
N ALA A 119 1.24 -19.11 -0.34
CA ALA A 119 2.21 -19.66 -1.31
C ALA A 119 1.73 -19.49 -2.76
N THR A 120 0.43 -19.69 -3.04
CA THR A 120 -0.15 -19.48 -4.38
C THR A 120 -0.05 -18.01 -4.78
N ILE A 121 -0.35 -17.09 -3.87
CA ILE A 121 -0.27 -15.65 -4.10
C ILE A 121 1.21 -15.23 -4.31
N GLU A 122 2.13 -15.72 -3.47
CA GLU A 122 3.56 -15.49 -3.66
C GLU A 122 4.03 -15.92 -5.05
N GLN A 123 3.66 -17.14 -5.49
CA GLN A 123 4.01 -17.65 -6.80
C GLN A 123 3.49 -16.77 -7.94
N ALA A 124 2.25 -16.26 -7.81
CA ALA A 124 1.67 -15.39 -8.82
C ALA A 124 2.40 -14.04 -8.90
N PHE A 125 2.71 -13.41 -7.77
CA PHE A 125 3.41 -12.13 -7.73
C PHE A 125 4.90 -12.20 -8.07
N SER A 126 5.57 -13.32 -7.76
CA SER A 126 7.03 -13.46 -7.89
C SER A 126 7.51 -13.77 -9.30
N GLN A 127 6.62 -13.96 -10.27
CA GLN A 127 7.01 -14.14 -11.67
C GLN A 127 7.75 -12.89 -12.15
N PRO A 128 8.94 -13.03 -12.77
CA PRO A 128 9.75 -11.89 -13.18
C PRO A 128 8.97 -10.89 -14.05
N GLY A 129 9.09 -9.59 -13.77
CA GLY A 129 8.40 -8.51 -14.49
C GLY A 129 6.93 -8.35 -14.12
N THR A 130 6.45 -8.98 -13.04
CA THR A 130 5.07 -8.79 -12.58
C THR A 130 4.90 -7.48 -11.83
N ILE A 131 3.95 -6.67 -12.27
CA ILE A 131 3.45 -5.51 -11.54
C ILE A 131 2.11 -5.86 -10.91
N GLY A 132 2.05 -5.88 -9.57
CA GLY A 132 0.78 -6.01 -8.85
C GLY A 132 -0.04 -4.73 -9.00
N VAL A 133 -1.30 -4.85 -9.42
CA VAL A 133 -2.18 -3.71 -9.70
C VAL A 133 -3.56 -3.97 -9.13
N GLY A 134 -4.20 -2.94 -8.60
CA GLY A 134 -5.60 -2.99 -8.23
C GLY A 134 -6.16 -1.60 -7.95
N TYR A 135 -7.26 -1.54 -7.23
CA TYR A 135 -7.97 -0.30 -6.92
C TYR A 135 -7.87 0.01 -5.42
N ASN A 136 -7.10 1.04 -5.04
CA ASN A 136 -6.76 1.38 -3.65
C ASN A 136 -5.84 0.35 -2.96
N THR A 137 -5.17 -0.50 -3.73
CA THR A 137 -4.40 -1.65 -3.23
C THR A 137 -3.19 -1.26 -2.39
N ILE A 138 -2.48 -0.17 -2.71
CA ILE A 138 -1.28 0.26 -1.97
C ILE A 138 -1.59 0.57 -0.49
N ARG A 139 -2.83 0.91 -0.16
CA ARG A 139 -3.24 1.26 1.19
C ARG A 139 -3.92 0.12 1.94
N PHE A 140 -4.43 -0.88 1.23
CA PHE A 140 -5.19 -1.98 1.82
C PHE A 140 -4.63 -3.35 1.41
N ASP A 141 -4.81 -3.79 0.18
CA ASP A 141 -4.46 -5.15 -0.30
C ASP A 141 -2.98 -5.47 -0.17
N ASP A 142 -2.12 -4.50 -0.46
CA ASP A 142 -0.67 -4.63 -0.28
C ASP A 142 -0.29 -4.83 1.19
N GLU A 143 -0.98 -4.17 2.11
CA GLU A 143 -0.78 -4.36 3.55
C GLU A 143 -1.34 -5.73 3.98
N ILE A 144 -2.52 -6.16 3.50
CA ILE A 144 -3.04 -7.53 3.71
C ILE A 144 -2.01 -8.56 3.23
N THR A 145 -1.48 -8.39 2.01
CA THR A 145 -0.46 -9.31 1.46
C THR A 145 0.81 -9.33 2.32
N ARG A 146 1.27 -8.19 2.82
CA ARG A 146 2.46 -8.11 3.67
C ARG A 146 2.28 -8.86 4.98
N PHE A 147 1.15 -8.66 5.68
CA PHE A 147 0.87 -9.34 6.93
C PHE A 147 0.54 -10.83 6.72
N LEU A 148 -0.11 -11.20 5.63
CA LEU A 148 -0.29 -12.59 5.21
C LEU A 148 1.07 -13.28 5.00
N PHE A 149 1.98 -12.66 4.25
CA PHE A 149 3.31 -13.20 3.99
C PHE A 149 4.14 -13.30 5.27
N TRP A 150 4.09 -12.27 6.13
CA TRP A 150 4.75 -12.27 7.42
C TRP A 150 4.35 -13.47 8.27
N ARG A 151 3.05 -13.71 8.45
CA ARG A 151 2.53 -14.83 9.23
C ARG A 151 2.87 -16.20 8.63
N ASN A 152 3.11 -16.27 7.34
CA ASN A 152 3.41 -17.49 6.60
C ASN A 152 4.90 -17.61 6.21
N LEU A 153 5.78 -16.89 6.92
CA LEU A 153 7.25 -16.98 6.79
C LEU A 153 7.77 -16.61 5.40
N ILE A 154 7.02 -15.83 4.63
CA ILE A 154 7.37 -15.31 3.31
C ILE A 154 7.98 -13.92 3.46
N ASP A 155 8.96 -13.54 2.62
CA ASP A 155 9.47 -12.17 2.59
C ASP A 155 8.36 -11.20 2.16
N PRO A 156 7.89 -10.30 3.05
CA PRO A 156 6.74 -9.44 2.77
C PRO A 156 6.96 -8.42 1.65
N TYR A 157 8.22 -8.14 1.32
CA TYR A 157 8.58 -7.04 0.43
C TYR A 157 9.16 -7.50 -0.92
N ALA A 158 9.59 -8.77 -1.04
CA ALA A 158 10.30 -9.27 -2.23
C ALA A 158 9.53 -9.01 -3.54
N ARG A 159 8.21 -9.26 -3.55
CA ARG A 159 7.33 -9.05 -4.69
C ARG A 159 7.23 -7.60 -5.17
N GLU A 160 7.63 -6.64 -4.35
CA GLU A 160 7.48 -5.21 -4.66
C GLU A 160 8.66 -4.64 -5.46
N TRP A 161 9.78 -5.39 -5.55
CA TRP A 161 11.00 -4.88 -6.18
C TRP A 161 11.93 -5.93 -6.77
N GLN A 162 11.91 -7.19 -6.30
CA GLN A 162 12.79 -8.24 -6.83
C GLN A 162 12.37 -8.64 -8.25
N ASN A 163 13.31 -9.14 -9.03
CA ASN A 163 13.08 -9.69 -10.38
C ASN A 163 12.28 -8.74 -11.31
N GLN A 164 12.49 -7.43 -11.18
CA GLN A 164 11.75 -6.39 -11.91
C GLN A 164 10.24 -6.37 -11.59
N CYS A 165 9.85 -6.96 -10.48
CA CYS A 165 8.49 -6.83 -9.95
C CYS A 165 8.25 -5.42 -9.40
N GLY A 166 6.99 -5.08 -9.25
CA GLY A 166 6.56 -3.79 -8.74
C GLY A 166 5.10 -3.80 -8.33
N ARG A 167 4.60 -2.62 -8.00
CA ARG A 167 3.20 -2.41 -7.66
C ARG A 167 2.72 -1.06 -8.14
N TRP A 168 1.43 -0.97 -8.42
CA TRP A 168 0.79 0.21 -8.96
C TRP A 168 -0.67 0.27 -8.52
N ASP A 169 -1.26 1.46 -8.44
CA ASP A 169 -2.62 1.66 -7.94
C ASP A 169 -3.42 2.53 -8.90
N ILE A 170 -4.57 2.02 -9.34
CA ILE A 170 -5.41 2.70 -10.32
C ILE A 170 -6.22 3.83 -9.70
N LEU A 171 -6.55 3.79 -8.41
CA LEU A 171 -7.29 4.88 -7.77
C LEU A 171 -6.57 6.23 -7.86
N ASP A 172 -5.25 6.23 -7.66
CA ASP A 172 -4.50 7.49 -7.76
C ASP A 172 -4.29 7.90 -9.24
N VAL A 173 -4.29 6.95 -10.21
CA VAL A 173 -4.36 7.26 -11.65
C VAL A 173 -5.70 7.91 -12.02
N VAL A 174 -6.80 7.41 -11.48
CA VAL A 174 -8.15 8.00 -11.63
C VAL A 174 -8.15 9.45 -11.13
N ARG A 175 -7.64 9.69 -9.92
CA ARG A 175 -7.52 11.05 -9.35
C ARG A 175 -6.66 11.96 -10.21
N MET A 176 -5.53 11.45 -10.72
CA MET A 176 -4.63 12.19 -11.61
C MET A 176 -5.32 12.54 -12.94
N THR A 177 -6.12 11.61 -13.49
CA THR A 177 -6.89 11.82 -14.71
C THR A 177 -7.95 12.89 -14.47
N TYR A 178 -8.71 12.81 -13.39
CA TYR A 178 -9.70 13.82 -12.99
C TYR A 178 -9.09 15.22 -12.84
N ALA A 179 -7.93 15.29 -12.18
CA ALA A 179 -7.25 16.54 -11.90
C ALA A 179 -6.70 17.25 -13.15
N LEU A 180 -6.11 16.49 -14.08
CA LEU A 180 -5.30 17.07 -15.17
C LEU A 180 -5.83 16.82 -16.57
N ARG A 181 -6.61 15.74 -16.80
CA ARG A 181 -7.13 15.34 -18.12
C ARG A 181 -8.50 14.67 -18.00
N PRO A 182 -9.52 15.41 -17.50
CA PRO A 182 -10.84 14.81 -17.21
C PRO A 182 -11.66 14.43 -18.43
N GLU A 183 -11.24 14.85 -19.63
CA GLU A 183 -12.03 14.70 -20.84
C GLU A 183 -12.16 13.24 -21.29
N GLY A 184 -13.36 12.86 -21.74
CA GLY A 184 -13.67 11.54 -22.28
C GLY A 184 -14.03 10.49 -21.23
N ILE A 185 -14.14 10.89 -19.96
CA ILE A 185 -14.61 10.07 -18.85
C ILE A 185 -15.77 10.81 -18.18
N VAL A 186 -16.81 10.08 -17.83
CA VAL A 186 -17.95 10.58 -17.04
C VAL A 186 -17.60 10.47 -15.56
N TRP A 187 -17.62 11.59 -14.87
CA TRP A 187 -17.27 11.69 -13.46
C TRP A 187 -18.53 11.77 -12.60
N PRO A 188 -18.85 10.71 -11.84
CA PRO A 188 -20.02 10.69 -10.97
C PRO A 188 -19.82 11.57 -9.73
N ASN A 189 -20.92 12.04 -9.17
CA ASN A 189 -20.94 12.73 -7.89
C ASN A 189 -21.66 11.88 -6.84
N LYS A 190 -21.23 12.02 -5.60
CA LYS A 190 -21.96 11.54 -4.42
C LYS A 190 -23.25 12.35 -4.21
N PRO A 191 -24.18 11.86 -3.36
CA PRO A 191 -25.40 12.61 -3.05
C PRO A 191 -25.18 14.02 -2.49
N ASP A 192 -24.03 14.26 -1.86
CA ASP A 192 -23.62 15.57 -1.34
C ASP A 192 -22.98 16.50 -2.39
N GLY A 193 -22.97 16.10 -3.66
CA GLY A 193 -22.42 16.85 -4.79
C GLY A 193 -20.91 16.73 -4.97
N ARG A 194 -20.19 16.09 -4.06
CA ARG A 194 -18.74 15.88 -4.20
C ARG A 194 -18.44 14.77 -5.21
N PRO A 195 -17.30 14.84 -5.94
CA PRO A 195 -16.91 13.78 -6.84
C PRO A 195 -16.78 12.43 -6.14
N SER A 196 -17.26 11.37 -6.79
CA SER A 196 -17.04 10.00 -6.35
C SER A 196 -15.91 9.36 -7.15
N PHE A 197 -15.00 8.73 -6.42
CA PHE A 197 -13.93 7.89 -6.99
C PHE A 197 -14.09 6.43 -6.56
N ARG A 198 -15.33 6.01 -6.21
CA ARG A 198 -15.62 4.61 -5.96
C ARG A 198 -15.66 3.87 -7.27
N LEU A 199 -15.14 2.63 -7.29
CA LEU A 199 -15.06 1.82 -8.52
C LEU A 199 -16.42 1.59 -9.14
N GLU A 200 -17.39 1.21 -8.32
CA GLU A 200 -18.77 0.95 -8.73
C GLU A 200 -19.43 2.19 -9.34
N ASP A 201 -19.26 3.37 -8.74
CA ASP A 201 -19.86 4.62 -9.26
C ASP A 201 -19.25 5.00 -10.61
N LEU A 202 -17.92 4.86 -10.75
CA LEU A 202 -17.21 5.14 -12.00
C LEU A 202 -17.59 4.15 -13.10
N CYS A 203 -17.70 2.86 -12.79
CA CYS A 203 -18.12 1.84 -13.74
C CYS A 203 -19.54 2.10 -14.23
N ALA A 204 -20.49 2.33 -13.32
CA ALA A 204 -21.87 2.63 -13.66
C ALA A 204 -21.99 3.88 -14.54
N ALA A 205 -21.29 4.98 -14.18
CA ALA A 205 -21.34 6.24 -14.93
C ALA A 205 -20.76 6.12 -16.35
N ASN A 206 -19.81 5.20 -16.57
CA ASN A 206 -19.13 5.02 -17.86
C ASN A 206 -19.62 3.78 -18.64
N GLY A 207 -20.69 3.10 -18.20
CA GLY A 207 -21.24 1.92 -18.87
C GLY A 207 -20.28 0.73 -18.90
N LEU A 208 -19.41 0.60 -17.88
CA LEU A 208 -18.53 -0.54 -17.71
C LEU A 208 -19.25 -1.63 -16.91
N SER A 209 -19.08 -2.90 -17.29
CA SER A 209 -19.68 -4.02 -16.56
C SER A 209 -19.06 -4.14 -15.15
N HIS A 210 -19.94 -4.23 -14.16
CA HIS A 210 -19.60 -4.50 -12.77
C HIS A 210 -20.79 -5.24 -12.16
N GLU A 211 -20.84 -6.56 -12.42
CA GLU A 211 -22.05 -7.37 -12.21
C GLU A 211 -22.34 -7.67 -10.73
N SER A 212 -21.29 -7.71 -9.90
CA SER A 212 -21.38 -8.00 -8.46
C SER A 212 -20.33 -7.22 -7.71
N ALA A 213 -20.71 -6.08 -7.13
CA ALA A 213 -19.83 -5.38 -6.18
C ALA A 213 -19.54 -6.30 -4.97
N HIS A 214 -18.30 -6.26 -4.47
CA HIS A 214 -17.80 -7.12 -3.38
C HIS A 214 -17.72 -8.62 -3.75
N ASP A 215 -17.57 -8.93 -5.04
CA ASP A 215 -16.99 -10.18 -5.51
C ASP A 215 -15.61 -9.82 -6.09
N ALA A 216 -14.54 -10.29 -5.45
CA ALA A 216 -13.18 -9.87 -5.78
C ALA A 216 -12.84 -10.04 -7.28
N LEU A 217 -13.36 -11.07 -7.97
CA LEU A 217 -13.10 -11.27 -9.40
C LEU A 217 -13.86 -10.25 -10.27
N SER A 218 -15.07 -9.86 -9.87
CA SER A 218 -15.85 -8.80 -10.52
C SER A 218 -15.14 -7.44 -10.37
N ASP A 219 -14.60 -7.13 -9.17
CA ASP A 219 -13.87 -5.90 -8.89
C ASP A 219 -12.55 -5.82 -9.67
N VAL A 220 -11.83 -6.93 -9.80
CA VAL A 220 -10.65 -7.03 -10.68
C VAL A 220 -11.01 -6.72 -12.13
N ARG A 221 -12.08 -7.30 -12.70
CA ARG A 221 -12.51 -7.03 -14.07
C ARG A 221 -12.94 -5.59 -14.29
N ALA A 222 -13.67 -5.03 -13.34
CA ALA A 222 -14.09 -3.63 -13.33
C ALA A 222 -12.87 -2.69 -13.33
N THR A 223 -11.86 -2.99 -12.51
CA THR A 223 -10.60 -2.24 -12.46
C THR A 223 -9.85 -2.28 -13.78
N ILE A 224 -9.74 -3.46 -14.43
CA ILE A 224 -9.14 -3.59 -15.76
C ILE A 224 -9.92 -2.78 -16.81
N ALA A 225 -11.26 -2.84 -16.78
CA ALA A 225 -12.10 -2.10 -17.73
C ALA A 225 -11.93 -0.58 -17.57
N LEU A 226 -11.88 -0.08 -16.33
CA LEU A 226 -11.63 1.32 -16.03
C LEU A 226 -10.21 1.75 -16.47
N ALA A 227 -9.20 0.94 -16.23
CA ALA A 227 -7.83 1.19 -16.69
C ALA A 227 -7.75 1.25 -18.24
N ARG A 228 -8.44 0.36 -18.95
CA ARG A 228 -8.56 0.39 -20.42
C ARG A 228 -9.25 1.66 -20.92
N LEU A 229 -10.31 2.10 -20.23
CA LEU A 229 -10.99 3.36 -20.55
C LEU A 229 -10.04 4.55 -20.43
N ILE A 230 -9.35 4.68 -19.29
CA ILE A 230 -8.39 5.77 -19.04
C ILE A 230 -7.27 5.73 -20.10
N ARG A 231 -6.69 4.57 -20.35
CA ARG A 231 -5.64 4.40 -21.36
C ARG A 231 -6.09 4.79 -22.76
N THR A 232 -7.32 4.42 -23.13
CA THR A 232 -7.90 4.76 -24.44
C THR A 232 -8.14 6.27 -24.60
N LYS A 233 -8.64 6.92 -23.53
CA LYS A 233 -8.96 8.36 -23.57
C LYS A 233 -7.75 9.24 -23.34
N GLN A 234 -6.82 8.81 -22.48
CA GLN A 234 -5.67 9.61 -22.04
C GLN A 234 -4.37 8.78 -22.05
N PRO A 235 -3.93 8.23 -23.22
CA PRO A 235 -2.82 7.29 -23.30
C PRO A 235 -1.51 7.85 -22.75
N LYS A 236 -1.14 9.09 -23.08
CA LYS A 236 0.09 9.72 -22.59
C LYS A 236 0.09 9.90 -21.08
N LEU A 237 -1.06 10.24 -20.49
CA LEU A 237 -1.18 10.36 -19.03
C LEU A 237 -1.08 8.99 -18.35
N PHE A 238 -1.74 7.98 -18.90
CA PHE A 238 -1.69 6.61 -18.38
C PHE A 238 -0.24 6.09 -18.34
N ASP A 239 0.50 6.23 -19.44
CA ASP A 239 1.90 5.80 -19.53
C ASP A 239 2.80 6.60 -18.56
N PHE A 240 2.55 7.90 -18.40
CA PHE A 240 3.24 8.74 -17.43
C PHE A 240 2.98 8.28 -15.98
N CYS A 241 1.71 8.05 -15.63
CA CYS A 241 1.32 7.54 -14.30
C CYS A 241 1.95 6.17 -14.03
N PHE A 242 1.97 5.29 -15.04
CA PHE A 242 2.64 3.99 -14.91
C PHE A 242 4.14 4.15 -14.64
N ALA A 243 4.83 5.07 -15.29
CA ALA A 243 6.26 5.30 -15.06
C ALA A 243 6.57 5.66 -13.58
N LEU A 244 5.62 6.26 -12.86
CA LEU A 244 5.76 6.65 -11.45
C LEU A 244 5.71 5.45 -10.47
N HIS A 245 5.48 4.21 -10.92
CA HIS A 245 5.67 3.03 -10.06
C HIS A 245 7.15 2.86 -9.66
N LYS A 246 8.08 3.46 -10.41
CA LYS A 246 9.52 3.47 -10.11
C LYS A 246 9.89 4.68 -9.27
N LYS A 247 10.43 4.43 -8.09
CA LYS A 247 10.79 5.48 -7.13
C LYS A 247 11.81 6.49 -7.69
N ASP A 248 12.73 6.03 -8.56
CA ASP A 248 13.73 6.92 -9.17
C ASP A 248 13.05 7.91 -10.11
N ARG A 249 12.02 7.47 -10.85
CA ARG A 249 11.20 8.35 -11.68
C ARG A 249 10.43 9.37 -10.83
N VAL A 250 9.91 8.96 -9.67
CA VAL A 250 9.28 9.87 -8.70
C VAL A 250 10.28 10.91 -8.20
N ALA A 251 11.49 10.50 -7.81
CA ALA A 251 12.55 11.39 -7.35
C ALA A 251 12.98 12.39 -8.44
N ASP A 252 13.03 11.96 -9.70
CA ASP A 252 13.33 12.83 -10.85
C ASP A 252 12.25 13.90 -11.04
N GLU A 253 10.98 13.53 -11.00
CA GLU A 253 9.86 14.49 -11.13
C GLU A 253 9.82 15.51 -9.98
N MET A 254 10.21 15.11 -8.78
CA MET A 254 10.33 16.00 -7.63
C MET A 254 11.60 16.87 -7.67
N GLY A 255 12.52 16.63 -8.59
CA GLY A 255 13.82 17.32 -8.65
C GLY A 255 14.74 17.03 -7.45
N MET A 256 14.57 15.87 -6.78
CA MET A 256 15.36 15.53 -5.57
C MET A 256 16.84 15.38 -5.84
N GLN A 257 17.26 15.13 -7.09
CA GLN A 257 18.65 15.03 -7.51
C GLN A 257 19.30 16.41 -7.75
N LEU A 258 18.48 17.46 -7.84
CA LEU A 258 18.98 18.82 -8.01
C LEU A 258 19.45 19.42 -6.69
N ALA A 259 20.42 20.32 -6.75
CA ALA A 259 20.77 21.15 -5.60
C ALA A 259 19.51 21.92 -5.11
N PRO A 260 19.33 22.13 -3.81
CA PRO A 260 18.12 22.75 -3.26
C PRO A 260 17.72 24.07 -3.95
N ALA A 261 18.71 24.91 -4.30
CA ALA A 261 18.47 26.18 -5.00
C ALA A 261 17.94 26.04 -6.44
N LEU A 262 18.03 24.84 -7.04
CA LEU A 262 17.54 24.55 -8.39
C LEU A 262 16.21 23.81 -8.41
N ARG A 263 15.70 23.41 -7.24
CA ARG A 263 14.43 22.71 -7.12
C ARG A 263 13.29 23.65 -7.49
N GLN A 264 12.21 23.04 -7.97
CA GLN A 264 10.98 23.75 -8.33
C GLN A 264 9.81 23.13 -7.58
N PRO A 265 8.76 23.90 -7.29
CA PRO A 265 7.51 23.30 -6.83
C PRO A 265 6.94 22.39 -7.91
N PHE A 266 6.23 21.35 -7.49
CA PHE A 266 5.62 20.39 -8.38
C PHE A 266 4.16 20.14 -8.01
N LEU A 267 3.39 19.63 -8.96
CA LEU A 267 1.99 19.25 -8.73
C LEU A 267 1.96 17.87 -8.06
N HIS A 268 1.15 17.73 -7.02
CA HIS A 268 0.91 16.44 -6.35
C HIS A 268 -0.58 16.16 -6.27
N VAL A 269 -0.99 14.97 -6.75
CA VAL A 269 -2.37 14.47 -6.66
C VAL A 269 -2.43 13.39 -5.60
N SER A 270 -3.37 13.54 -4.68
CA SER A 270 -3.54 12.60 -3.56
C SER A 270 -4.95 12.69 -2.99
N GLY A 271 -5.53 11.57 -2.58
CA GLY A 271 -6.78 11.55 -1.82
C GLY A 271 -6.73 12.28 -0.47
N MET A 272 -5.54 12.75 -0.05
CA MET A 272 -5.37 13.60 1.13
C MET A 272 -5.72 15.07 0.87
N PHE A 273 -5.87 15.48 -0.38
CA PHE A 273 -6.38 16.80 -0.76
C PHE A 273 -7.87 16.73 -1.06
N PRO A 274 -8.62 17.83 -0.84
CA PRO A 274 -10.06 17.88 -1.13
C PRO A 274 -10.38 17.53 -2.58
N ALA A 275 -11.41 16.71 -2.79
CA ALA A 275 -11.85 16.33 -4.13
C ALA A 275 -12.36 17.54 -4.94
N GLU A 276 -12.91 18.55 -4.25
CA GLU A 276 -13.36 19.83 -4.80
C GLU A 276 -12.21 20.66 -5.38
N ARG A 277 -10.98 20.42 -4.90
CA ARG A 277 -9.73 20.96 -5.46
C ARG A 277 -9.07 19.99 -6.46
N GLY A 278 -9.81 19.04 -7.04
CA GLY A 278 -9.27 18.04 -7.95
C GLY A 278 -8.31 17.04 -7.28
N CYS A 279 -8.35 16.86 -5.96
CA CYS A 279 -7.34 16.09 -5.21
C CYS A 279 -5.90 16.61 -5.45
N LEU A 280 -5.71 17.86 -5.84
CA LEU A 280 -4.48 18.43 -6.39
C LEU A 280 -3.96 19.58 -5.51
N ALA A 281 -2.64 19.65 -5.35
CA ALA A 281 -1.94 20.79 -4.78
C ALA A 281 -0.61 21.07 -5.51
N LEU A 282 -0.18 22.33 -5.50
CA LEU A 282 1.19 22.71 -5.79
C LEU A 282 1.98 22.59 -4.48
N VAL A 283 3.04 21.79 -4.48
CA VAL A 283 3.80 21.51 -3.26
C VAL A 283 5.29 21.81 -3.43
N TRP A 284 5.95 22.15 -2.31
CA TRP A 284 7.38 22.35 -2.22
C TRP A 284 8.03 21.26 -1.33
N PRO A 285 9.14 20.61 -1.76
CA PRO A 285 9.86 19.64 -0.95
C PRO A 285 10.68 20.34 0.14
N LEU A 286 10.26 20.20 1.40
CA LEU A 286 10.94 20.80 2.55
C LEU A 286 12.17 20.00 2.97
N ALA A 287 12.01 18.69 3.19
CA ALA A 287 13.08 17.82 3.68
C ALA A 287 12.82 16.35 3.35
N THR A 288 13.87 15.52 3.34
CA THR A 288 13.73 14.08 3.46
C THR A 288 13.35 13.73 4.90
N HIS A 289 12.47 12.75 5.09
CA HIS A 289 12.05 12.30 6.41
C HIS A 289 13.27 11.76 7.21
N PRO A 290 13.46 12.16 8.49
CA PRO A 290 14.68 11.86 9.24
C PRO A 290 14.94 10.37 9.46
N SER A 291 13.91 9.53 9.55
CA SER A 291 14.06 8.08 9.76
C SER A 291 13.63 7.22 8.56
N ASN A 292 13.05 7.81 7.51
CA ASN A 292 12.59 7.08 6.31
C ASN A 292 13.09 7.73 5.02
N LYS A 293 14.19 7.23 4.47
CA LYS A 293 14.79 7.76 3.23
C LYS A 293 13.89 7.67 1.98
N ASN A 294 12.80 6.92 2.04
CA ASN A 294 11.82 6.85 0.95
C ASN A 294 10.66 7.84 1.14
N GLU A 295 10.75 8.77 2.07
CA GLU A 295 9.69 9.72 2.40
C GLU A 295 10.22 11.14 2.34
N VAL A 296 9.44 12.03 1.70
CA VAL A 296 9.76 13.46 1.56
C VAL A 296 8.64 14.27 2.20
N ILE A 297 9.03 15.16 3.10
CA ILE A 297 8.14 16.13 3.73
C ILE A 297 7.92 17.27 2.75
N VAL A 298 6.66 17.63 2.48
CA VAL A 298 6.30 18.69 1.55
C VAL A 298 5.34 19.69 2.18
N TRP A 299 5.40 20.94 1.69
CA TRP A 299 4.50 22.04 2.03
C TRP A 299 3.47 22.23 0.91
N ASP A 300 2.17 22.34 1.24
CA ASP A 300 1.14 22.79 0.30
C ASP A 300 1.29 24.31 0.12
N CYS A 301 1.74 24.72 -1.06
CA CYS A 301 2.02 26.11 -1.40
C CYS A 301 0.75 26.98 -1.53
N SER A 302 -0.43 26.47 -1.23
CA SER A 302 -1.62 27.32 -1.08
C SER A 302 -1.54 28.24 0.14
N ALA A 303 -0.63 27.97 1.08
CA ALA A 303 -0.41 28.77 2.29
C ALA A 303 1.03 29.31 2.35
N ASP A 304 1.21 30.46 2.96
CA ASP A 304 2.52 31.06 3.25
C ASP A 304 3.26 30.21 4.30
N PRO A 305 4.49 29.76 4.03
CA PRO A 305 5.26 28.94 4.96
C PRO A 305 5.97 29.74 6.06
N SER A 306 5.91 31.06 6.08
CA SER A 306 6.67 31.92 6.99
C SER A 306 6.44 31.59 8.46
N GLU A 307 5.21 31.25 8.84
CA GLU A 307 4.86 30.84 10.20
C GLU A 307 5.62 29.57 10.62
N LEU A 308 5.77 28.58 9.72
CA LEU A 308 6.43 27.31 9.99
C LEU A 308 7.84 27.51 10.57
N PHE A 309 8.57 28.51 10.08
CA PHE A 309 9.96 28.76 10.46
C PHE A 309 10.12 29.40 11.85
N THR A 310 9.00 29.81 12.48
CA THR A 310 8.98 30.40 13.82
C THR A 310 8.49 29.44 14.90
N LEU A 311 7.96 28.27 14.48
CA LEU A 311 7.36 27.29 15.40
C LEU A 311 8.42 26.32 15.95
N ASP A 312 8.24 25.92 17.20
CA ASP A 312 9.02 24.82 17.78
C ASP A 312 8.52 23.44 17.33
N ALA A 313 9.35 22.41 17.53
CA ALA A 313 9.04 21.05 17.10
C ALA A 313 7.77 20.48 17.76
N ALA A 314 7.48 20.84 19.02
CA ALA A 314 6.29 20.35 19.73
C ALA A 314 5.01 20.92 19.11
N THR A 315 5.00 22.21 18.80
CA THR A 315 3.89 22.89 18.15
C THR A 315 3.68 22.35 16.73
N ILE A 316 4.75 22.18 15.93
CA ILE A 316 4.68 21.58 14.60
C ILE A 316 4.09 20.19 14.69
N ARG A 317 4.58 19.32 15.59
CA ARG A 317 4.07 17.98 15.81
C ARG A 317 2.57 17.98 16.12
N THR A 318 2.14 18.80 17.06
CA THR A 318 0.72 18.92 17.44
C THR A 318 -0.13 19.32 16.24
N ARG A 319 0.28 20.35 15.49
CA ARG A 319 -0.47 20.85 14.33
C ARG A 319 -0.40 19.94 13.09
N MET A 320 0.55 19.00 13.03
CA MET A 320 0.62 17.99 11.98
C MET A 320 -0.22 16.75 12.28
N PHE A 321 -0.15 16.23 13.50
CA PHE A 321 -0.67 14.89 13.82
C PHE A 321 -1.98 14.88 14.59
N THR A 322 -2.36 16.00 15.21
CA THR A 322 -3.67 16.12 15.87
C THR A 322 -4.78 16.32 14.83
N ARG A 323 -5.93 15.69 15.04
CA ARG A 323 -7.12 15.90 14.20
C ARG A 323 -7.59 17.34 14.32
N SER A 324 -8.18 17.88 13.25
CA SER A 324 -8.60 19.29 13.22
C SER A 324 -9.64 19.61 14.28
N ASP A 325 -10.53 18.65 14.60
CA ASP A 325 -11.57 18.77 15.63
C ASP A 325 -11.03 18.66 17.08
N ALA A 326 -9.79 18.20 17.26
CA ALA A 326 -9.13 18.07 18.54
C ALA A 326 -8.04 19.14 18.79
N LEU A 327 -7.84 20.06 17.83
CA LEU A 327 -6.96 21.21 18.00
C LEU A 327 -7.61 22.29 18.86
N PRO A 328 -6.84 23.10 19.63
CA PRO A 328 -7.36 24.25 20.34
C PRO A 328 -8.07 25.25 19.40
N GLU A 329 -9.04 25.99 19.94
CA GLU A 329 -9.76 27.01 19.20
C GLU A 329 -8.80 28.03 18.56
N GLY A 330 -9.01 28.36 17.30
CA GLY A 330 -8.14 29.27 16.52
C GLY A 330 -6.84 28.65 16.01
N VAL A 331 -6.51 27.41 16.36
CA VAL A 331 -5.34 26.70 15.87
C VAL A 331 -5.72 25.81 14.69
N THR A 332 -5.04 25.97 13.56
CA THR A 332 -5.26 25.15 12.36
C THR A 332 -4.12 24.17 12.13
N ARG A 333 -4.42 23.07 11.43
CA ARG A 333 -3.38 22.12 10.98
C ARG A 333 -2.41 22.83 10.04
N LEU A 334 -1.14 22.45 10.14
CA LEU A 334 -0.14 22.87 9.16
C LEU A 334 -0.39 22.15 7.82
N PRO A 335 -0.24 22.84 6.68
CA PRO A 335 -0.39 22.25 5.36
C PRO A 335 0.89 21.46 4.96
N VAL A 336 1.37 20.63 5.89
CA VAL A 336 2.52 19.73 5.72
C VAL A 336 2.01 18.32 5.42
N LYS A 337 2.62 17.66 4.46
CA LYS A 337 2.32 16.27 4.09
C LYS A 337 3.62 15.51 3.85
N SER A 338 3.51 14.17 3.83
CA SER A 338 4.59 13.28 3.44
C SER A 338 4.25 12.56 2.14
N ILE A 339 5.23 12.46 1.24
CA ILE A 339 5.14 11.69 0.00
C ILE A 339 6.10 10.52 0.07
N HIS A 340 5.58 9.31 -0.05
CA HIS A 340 6.37 8.08 -0.10
C HIS A 340 6.78 7.77 -1.53
N LEU A 341 8.07 7.84 -1.83
CA LEU A 341 8.65 7.63 -3.18
C LEU A 341 8.37 6.22 -3.74
N ASN A 342 8.21 5.24 -2.87
CA ASN A 342 8.01 3.83 -3.20
C ASN A 342 6.53 3.37 -3.13
N LYS A 343 5.58 4.32 -3.05
CA LYS A 343 4.14 4.04 -3.07
C LYS A 343 3.45 4.60 -4.31
N SER A 344 4.14 4.64 -5.45
CA SER A 344 3.63 5.13 -6.73
C SER A 344 2.86 6.46 -6.64
N PRO A 345 3.39 7.50 -5.96
CA PRO A 345 2.67 8.75 -5.77
C PRO A 345 2.46 9.46 -7.10
N MET A 346 1.27 10.02 -7.30
CA MET A 346 0.93 10.78 -8.50
C MET A 346 1.40 12.22 -8.37
N LEU A 347 2.41 12.59 -9.16
CA LEU A 347 2.99 13.94 -9.15
C LEU A 347 3.58 14.31 -10.53
N VAL A 348 3.71 15.62 -10.80
CA VAL A 348 4.25 16.14 -12.05
C VAL A 348 5.17 17.32 -11.76
N GLY A 349 6.43 17.21 -12.14
CA GLY A 349 7.43 18.29 -11.99
C GLY A 349 7.14 19.49 -12.91
N ASN A 350 6.59 19.26 -14.10
CA ASN A 350 6.23 20.34 -15.01
C ASN A 350 4.85 20.94 -14.66
N VAL A 351 4.84 22.03 -13.91
CA VAL A 351 3.62 22.74 -13.46
C VAL A 351 2.77 23.26 -14.62
N LYS A 352 3.35 23.46 -15.82
CA LYS A 352 2.58 23.87 -17.04
C LYS A 352 1.62 22.78 -17.51
N THR A 353 1.73 21.55 -17.00
CA THR A 353 0.79 20.46 -17.26
C THR A 353 -0.61 20.78 -16.75
N LEU A 354 -0.75 21.59 -15.69
CA LEU A 354 -2.02 22.12 -15.22
C LEU A 354 -2.44 23.27 -16.14
N ARG A 355 -3.49 23.06 -16.91
CA ARG A 355 -4.07 24.06 -17.81
C ARG A 355 -4.74 25.17 -17.01
N PRO A 356 -4.76 26.42 -17.52
CA PRO A 356 -5.39 27.55 -16.81
C PRO A 356 -6.84 27.31 -16.38
N GLU A 357 -7.65 26.68 -17.25
CA GLU A 357 -9.06 26.39 -16.98
C GLU A 357 -9.22 25.40 -15.82
N LEU A 358 -8.31 24.45 -15.70
CA LEU A 358 -8.32 23.50 -14.59
C LEU A 358 -7.73 24.13 -13.32
N ALA A 359 -6.73 25.00 -13.42
CA ALA A 359 -6.24 25.76 -12.28
C ALA A 359 -7.34 26.61 -11.65
N GLU A 360 -8.12 27.34 -12.49
CA GLU A 360 -9.28 28.10 -12.07
C GLU A 360 -10.36 27.20 -11.45
N ARG A 361 -10.72 26.12 -12.11
CA ARG A 361 -11.70 25.14 -11.62
C ARG A 361 -11.35 24.59 -10.23
N TRP A 362 -10.08 24.31 -9.99
CA TRP A 362 -9.61 23.75 -8.72
C TRP A 362 -9.22 24.82 -7.69
N GLY A 363 -9.37 26.09 -8.00
CA GLY A 363 -8.98 27.22 -7.13
C GLY A 363 -7.48 27.23 -6.82
N ILE A 364 -6.63 26.83 -7.78
CA ILE A 364 -5.17 26.81 -7.62
C ILE A 364 -4.56 28.07 -8.23
N ASP A 365 -4.12 28.99 -7.37
CA ASP A 365 -3.34 30.15 -7.77
C ASP A 365 -1.86 29.76 -7.91
N LEU A 366 -1.43 29.54 -9.15
CA LEU A 366 -0.04 29.17 -9.46
C LEU A 366 0.95 30.31 -9.19
N ALA A 367 0.53 31.58 -9.24
CA ALA A 367 1.40 32.73 -8.99
C ALA A 367 1.67 32.85 -7.48
N ALA A 368 0.63 32.88 -6.67
CA ALA A 368 0.74 32.86 -5.20
C ALA A 368 1.48 31.60 -4.71
N GLY A 369 1.17 30.42 -5.27
CA GLY A 369 1.83 29.18 -4.90
C GLY A 369 3.34 29.18 -5.21
N ARG A 370 3.77 29.79 -6.32
CA ARG A 370 5.21 29.96 -6.61
C ARG A 370 5.89 30.95 -5.68
N ALA A 371 5.20 32.02 -5.27
CA ALA A 371 5.72 32.95 -4.28
C ALA A 371 5.93 32.26 -2.94
N ASN A 372 4.95 31.46 -2.49
CA ASN A 372 5.04 30.67 -1.26
C ASN A 372 6.15 29.60 -1.34
N ALA A 373 6.31 28.95 -2.50
CA ALA A 373 7.42 28.03 -2.73
C ALA A 373 8.80 28.73 -2.66
N ALA A 374 8.91 29.93 -3.18
CA ALA A 374 10.14 30.74 -3.08
C ALA A 374 10.43 31.13 -1.61
N THR A 375 9.41 31.48 -0.84
CA THR A 375 9.55 31.73 0.62
C THR A 375 10.01 30.45 1.33
N ALA A 376 9.43 29.27 1.00
CA ALA A 376 9.85 28.00 1.55
C ALA A 376 11.30 27.65 1.20
N ALA A 377 11.72 27.91 -0.05
CA ALA A 377 13.08 27.67 -0.52
C ALA A 377 14.12 28.57 0.16
N ALA A 378 13.75 29.78 0.54
CA ALA A 378 14.60 30.73 1.27
C ALA A 378 14.60 30.51 2.79
N GLY A 379 13.76 29.61 3.30
CA GLY A 379 13.65 29.30 4.72
C GLY A 379 14.91 28.70 5.32
N PRO A 380 15.03 28.68 6.66
CA PRO A 380 16.17 28.12 7.37
C PRO A 380 16.24 26.59 7.21
N ASP A 381 17.42 26.02 7.48
CA ASP A 381 17.54 24.56 7.62
C ASP A 381 16.77 24.07 8.85
N MET A 382 15.78 23.22 8.63
CA MET A 382 14.92 22.66 9.66
C MET A 382 15.23 21.18 9.98
N ALA A 383 16.36 20.64 9.54
CA ALA A 383 16.68 19.21 9.70
C ALA A 383 16.61 18.75 11.17
N ALA A 384 17.15 19.56 12.11
CA ALA A 384 17.07 19.28 13.55
C ALA A 384 15.63 19.33 14.07
N VAL A 385 14.84 20.30 13.62
CA VAL A 385 13.42 20.44 13.97
C VAL A 385 12.63 19.23 13.49
N TRP A 386 12.81 18.80 12.24
CA TRP A 386 12.13 17.61 11.72
C TRP A 386 12.52 16.35 12.48
N THR A 387 13.78 16.21 12.91
CA THR A 387 14.19 15.08 13.74
C THR A 387 13.41 15.02 15.04
N GLU A 388 13.20 16.16 15.70
CA GLU A 388 12.37 16.24 16.91
C GLU A 388 10.88 16.04 16.62
N VAL A 389 10.35 16.61 15.54
CA VAL A 389 8.94 16.44 15.12
C VAL A 389 8.58 14.97 14.93
N PHE A 390 9.46 14.17 14.34
CA PHE A 390 9.22 12.75 14.06
C PHE A 390 9.77 11.80 15.13
N ARG A 391 10.41 12.32 16.18
CA ARG A 391 10.85 11.50 17.32
C ARG A 391 9.60 10.92 18.01
N ARG A 392 9.50 9.61 18.08
CA ARG A 392 8.44 8.94 18.86
C ARG A 392 8.79 9.01 20.34
N PRO A 393 7.94 9.61 21.20
CA PRO A 393 8.16 9.58 22.64
C PRO A 393 7.86 8.18 23.20
N GLY A 394 8.72 7.69 24.10
CA GLY A 394 8.52 6.42 24.81
C GLY A 394 9.05 5.19 24.08
N ALA A 395 9.09 4.06 24.79
CA ALA A 395 9.31 2.77 24.16
C ALA A 395 8.07 2.41 23.33
N PRO A 396 8.24 1.83 22.13
CA PRO A 396 7.09 1.34 21.37
C PRO A 396 6.33 0.31 22.22
N GLU A 397 5.01 0.40 22.21
CA GLU A 397 4.16 -0.63 22.78
C GLU A 397 4.51 -1.99 22.16
N ALA A 398 4.64 -3.01 23.02
CA ALA A 398 4.91 -4.36 22.52
C ALA A 398 3.68 -4.85 21.74
N LEU A 399 3.85 -4.97 20.44
CA LEU A 399 2.81 -5.50 19.57
C LEU A 399 2.79 -7.02 19.61
N ASP A 400 1.64 -7.61 19.32
CA ASP A 400 1.55 -9.03 19.01
C ASP A 400 2.47 -9.36 17.82
N VAL A 401 3.13 -10.51 17.84
CA VAL A 401 4.12 -10.86 16.82
C VAL A 401 3.53 -10.89 15.40
N ASP A 402 2.26 -11.28 15.26
CA ASP A 402 1.56 -11.27 13.97
C ASP A 402 1.41 -9.86 13.40
N GLU A 403 1.36 -8.84 14.26
CA GLU A 403 1.18 -7.42 13.95
C GLU A 403 2.50 -6.65 13.91
N ASP A 404 3.62 -7.24 14.34
CA ASP A 404 4.92 -6.57 14.50
C ASP A 404 5.84 -6.68 13.27
N LEU A 405 5.26 -6.73 12.08
CA LEU A 405 6.01 -6.71 10.82
C LEU A 405 6.96 -5.51 10.72
N TYR A 406 6.54 -4.34 11.21
CA TYR A 406 7.28 -3.08 11.11
C TYR A 406 8.21 -2.80 12.29
N GLY A 407 8.34 -3.73 13.25
CA GLY A 407 9.27 -3.63 14.37
C GLY A 407 10.74 -3.72 13.98
N GLY A 408 11.04 -4.20 12.76
CA GLY A 408 12.39 -4.27 12.20
C GLY A 408 12.46 -5.05 10.90
N PHE A 409 13.55 -4.87 10.14
CA PHE A 409 13.80 -5.67 8.95
C PHE A 409 14.49 -7.00 9.30
N ILE A 410 14.00 -8.09 8.72
CA ILE A 410 14.62 -9.42 8.86
C ILE A 410 15.94 -9.44 8.11
N GLY A 411 16.98 -9.98 8.76
CA GLY A 411 18.30 -10.20 8.16
C GLY A 411 18.27 -11.29 7.06
N ASN A 412 19.24 -11.26 6.15
CA ASN A 412 19.30 -12.21 5.05
C ASN A 412 19.51 -13.66 5.52
N ASP A 413 20.16 -13.86 6.67
CA ASP A 413 20.36 -15.19 7.24
C ASP A 413 19.04 -15.77 7.73
N ASP A 414 18.27 -15.00 8.48
CA ASP A 414 16.94 -15.38 8.93
C ASP A 414 16.00 -15.66 7.75
N LYS A 415 16.02 -14.81 6.70
CA LYS A 415 15.24 -15.06 5.47
C LYS A 415 15.54 -16.42 4.84
N ARG A 416 16.81 -16.82 4.77
CA ARG A 416 17.21 -18.14 4.24
C ARG A 416 16.69 -19.28 5.12
N VAL A 417 16.72 -19.11 6.44
CA VAL A 417 16.15 -20.09 7.38
C VAL A 417 14.64 -20.23 7.17
N LEU A 418 13.90 -19.11 7.10
CA LEU A 418 12.45 -19.10 6.86
C LEU A 418 12.10 -19.78 5.52
N GLU A 419 12.83 -19.47 4.45
CA GLU A 419 12.62 -20.08 3.13
C GLU A 419 12.90 -21.61 3.16
N SER A 420 13.92 -22.06 3.90
CA SER A 420 14.20 -23.48 4.10
C SER A 420 13.06 -24.17 4.85
N LEU A 421 12.60 -23.59 5.96
CA LEU A 421 11.50 -24.16 6.76
C LEU A 421 10.21 -24.34 5.95
N ARG A 422 9.86 -23.37 5.11
CA ARG A 422 8.66 -23.45 4.26
C ARG A 422 8.69 -24.59 3.24
N LYS A 423 9.86 -25.07 2.87
CA LYS A 423 10.05 -26.19 1.93
C LYS A 423 10.04 -27.57 2.63
N GLU A 424 10.07 -27.57 3.96
CA GLU A 424 10.12 -28.82 4.73
C GLU A 424 8.75 -29.47 4.88
N SER A 425 8.76 -30.80 4.98
CA SER A 425 7.55 -31.57 5.28
C SER A 425 7.07 -31.31 6.72
N PRO A 426 5.77 -31.49 7.03
CA PRO A 426 5.25 -31.37 8.39
C PRO A 426 6.04 -32.18 9.42
N HIS A 427 6.45 -33.41 9.07
CA HIS A 427 7.24 -34.28 9.95
C HIS A 427 8.61 -33.65 10.32
N LYS A 428 9.28 -33.01 9.36
CA LYS A 428 10.54 -32.31 9.63
C LYS A 428 10.33 -31.02 10.42
N LEU A 429 9.21 -30.32 10.18
CA LEU A 429 8.85 -29.13 10.96
C LEU A 429 8.63 -29.48 12.45
N ALA A 430 8.10 -30.65 12.77
CA ALA A 430 7.90 -31.14 14.15
C ALA A 430 9.21 -31.16 14.97
N VAL A 431 10.30 -31.53 14.32
CA VAL A 431 11.63 -31.71 14.96
C VAL A 431 12.57 -30.54 14.71
N ALA A 432 12.17 -29.55 13.86
CA ALA A 432 13.00 -28.41 13.54
C ALA A 432 13.24 -27.53 14.78
N ARG A 433 14.48 -27.09 14.95
CA ARG A 433 14.90 -26.17 16.02
C ARG A 433 15.75 -25.07 15.40
N PRO A 434 15.08 -24.17 14.62
CA PRO A 434 15.79 -23.07 13.97
C PRO A 434 16.36 -22.10 15.00
N SER A 435 17.49 -21.49 14.66
CA SER A 435 18.04 -20.37 15.39
C SER A 435 17.87 -19.11 14.56
N PHE A 436 17.24 -18.10 15.13
CA PHE A 436 17.00 -16.80 14.51
C PHE A 436 17.76 -15.70 15.23
N SER A 437 18.23 -14.72 14.48
CA SER A 437 18.78 -13.47 15.02
C SER A 437 17.65 -12.55 15.50
N ASP A 438 16.52 -12.54 14.80
CA ASP A 438 15.32 -11.82 15.16
C ASP A 438 14.44 -12.67 16.09
N GLN A 439 14.29 -12.25 17.35
CA GLN A 439 13.55 -12.99 18.38
C GLN A 439 12.06 -13.18 18.05
N ARG A 440 11.46 -12.30 17.23
CA ARG A 440 10.07 -12.42 16.82
C ARG A 440 9.81 -13.69 16.02
N LEU A 441 10.81 -14.16 15.25
CA LEU A 441 10.67 -15.28 14.34
C LEU A 441 10.50 -16.62 15.06
N GLN A 442 10.96 -16.75 16.31
CA GLN A 442 10.75 -17.97 17.09
C GLN A 442 9.27 -18.17 17.42
N GLU A 443 8.59 -17.11 17.87
CA GLU A 443 7.15 -17.14 18.15
C GLU A 443 6.34 -17.28 16.85
N LEU A 444 6.73 -16.55 15.82
CA LEU A 444 6.07 -16.59 14.52
C LEU A 444 6.12 -18.00 13.91
N PHE A 445 7.26 -18.69 14.01
CA PHE A 445 7.42 -20.08 13.55
C PHE A 445 6.56 -21.06 14.35
N PHE A 446 6.47 -20.87 15.67
CA PHE A 446 5.58 -21.67 16.51
C PHE A 446 4.12 -21.51 16.05
N ARG A 447 3.63 -20.27 15.90
CA ARG A 447 2.25 -19.99 15.46
C ARG A 447 1.98 -20.47 14.03
N TYR A 448 2.95 -20.37 13.14
CA TYR A 448 2.86 -20.92 11.77
C TYR A 448 2.61 -22.43 11.80
N ARG A 449 3.34 -23.18 12.64
CA ARG A 449 3.12 -24.62 12.83
C ARG A 449 1.74 -24.89 13.46
N ALA A 450 1.40 -24.17 14.49
CA ALA A 450 0.16 -24.37 15.23
C ALA A 450 -1.09 -24.16 14.35
N ARG A 451 -1.08 -23.13 13.51
CA ARG A 451 -2.20 -22.85 12.59
C ARG A 451 -2.28 -23.81 11.42
N ASN A 452 -1.15 -24.14 10.82
CA ASN A 452 -1.14 -24.85 9.54
C ASN A 452 -0.84 -26.35 9.67
N PHE A 453 -0.17 -26.77 10.74
CA PHE A 453 0.30 -28.13 10.96
C PHE A 453 0.16 -28.56 12.42
N PRO A 454 -1.06 -28.51 13.02
CA PRO A 454 -1.24 -28.77 14.46
C PRO A 454 -0.71 -30.14 14.90
N ALA A 455 -0.74 -31.15 14.03
CA ALA A 455 -0.18 -32.47 14.31
C ALA A 455 1.37 -32.51 14.48
N THR A 456 2.05 -31.36 14.22
CA THR A 456 3.50 -31.22 14.44
C THR A 456 3.86 -30.71 15.84
N LEU A 457 2.87 -30.35 16.65
CA LEU A 457 3.08 -29.85 18.00
C LEU A 457 3.32 -30.99 18.97
N SER A 458 4.24 -30.80 19.92
CA SER A 458 4.33 -31.64 21.10
C SER A 458 3.16 -31.33 22.04
N GLU A 459 2.93 -32.18 23.04
CA GLU A 459 1.85 -31.99 24.02
C GLU A 459 1.97 -30.63 24.72
N ALA A 460 3.16 -30.24 25.17
CA ALA A 460 3.38 -28.92 25.77
C ALA A 460 3.19 -27.75 24.80
N GLU A 461 3.52 -27.93 23.50
CA GLU A 461 3.25 -26.92 22.47
C GLU A 461 1.76 -26.83 22.15
N ALA A 462 1.03 -27.93 22.19
CA ALA A 462 -0.43 -27.94 22.01
C ALA A 462 -1.14 -27.24 23.18
N GLU A 463 -0.73 -27.51 24.42
CA GLU A 463 -1.24 -26.81 25.61
C GLU A 463 -0.99 -25.29 25.50
N ARG A 464 0.24 -24.89 25.20
CA ARG A 464 0.60 -23.49 24.96
C ARG A 464 -0.23 -22.84 23.85
N TRP A 465 -0.56 -23.58 22.81
CA TRP A 465 -1.40 -23.08 21.73
C TRP A 465 -2.84 -22.86 22.18
N GLU A 466 -3.41 -23.77 22.96
CA GLU A 466 -4.74 -23.58 23.54
C GLU A 466 -4.80 -22.42 24.53
N GLU A 467 -3.76 -22.23 25.35
CA GLU A 467 -3.62 -21.05 26.21
C GLU A 467 -3.59 -19.75 25.38
N HIS A 468 -2.81 -19.74 24.28
CA HIS A 468 -2.78 -18.60 23.37
C HIS A 468 -4.15 -18.32 22.74
N ARG A 469 -4.87 -19.34 22.30
CA ARG A 469 -6.22 -19.21 21.74
C ARG A 469 -7.20 -18.66 22.78
N ALA A 470 -7.16 -19.21 23.99
CA ALA A 470 -8.01 -18.74 25.09
C ALA A 470 -7.76 -17.26 25.43
N ALA A 471 -6.50 -16.87 25.56
CA ALA A 471 -6.13 -15.49 25.82
C ALA A 471 -6.61 -14.53 24.70
N ARG A 472 -6.57 -14.95 23.43
CA ARG A 472 -7.08 -14.13 22.32
C ARG A 472 -8.61 -14.08 22.28
N LEU A 473 -9.26 -15.24 22.35
CA LEU A 473 -10.70 -15.36 22.09
C LEU A 473 -11.55 -15.01 23.30
N PHE A 474 -11.02 -15.06 24.51
CA PHE A 474 -11.75 -14.69 25.73
C PHE A 474 -11.26 -13.39 26.35
N ASP A 475 -9.94 -13.17 26.42
CA ASP A 475 -9.36 -12.02 27.14
C ASP A 475 -8.98 -10.87 26.20
N GLY A 476 -9.07 -11.05 24.89
CA GLY A 476 -8.72 -10.03 23.90
C GLY A 476 -7.23 -9.72 23.81
N ALA A 477 -6.36 -10.68 24.14
CA ALA A 477 -4.92 -10.50 24.09
C ALA A 477 -4.46 -10.03 22.71
N GLY A 478 -3.53 -9.05 22.68
CA GLY A 478 -3.09 -8.41 21.44
C GLY A 478 -4.19 -7.59 20.75
N GLY A 479 -5.26 -7.20 21.46
CA GLY A 479 -6.40 -6.47 20.92
C GLY A 479 -7.27 -7.30 19.98
N ALA A 480 -7.24 -8.65 20.10
CA ALA A 480 -8.11 -9.53 19.34
C ALA A 480 -9.58 -9.33 19.69
N ARG A 481 -10.47 -9.60 18.74
CA ARG A 481 -11.91 -9.67 18.99
C ARG A 481 -12.19 -10.88 19.88
N THR A 482 -12.96 -10.67 20.93
CA THR A 482 -13.40 -11.77 21.81
C THR A 482 -14.74 -12.36 21.37
N VAL A 483 -15.05 -13.56 21.82
CA VAL A 483 -16.35 -14.21 21.60
C VAL A 483 -17.49 -13.33 22.13
N ASP A 484 -17.33 -12.76 23.33
CA ASP A 484 -18.35 -11.92 23.93
C ASP A 484 -18.56 -10.61 23.13
N MET A 485 -17.46 -10.01 22.60
CA MET A 485 -17.57 -8.86 21.70
C MET A 485 -18.28 -9.21 20.40
N LEU A 486 -17.94 -10.35 19.80
CA LEU A 486 -18.56 -10.81 18.56
C LEU A 486 -20.06 -11.03 18.76
N PHE A 487 -20.49 -11.71 19.82
CA PHE A 487 -21.89 -11.95 20.10
C PHE A 487 -22.66 -10.65 20.33
N SER A 488 -22.09 -9.71 21.09
CA SER A 488 -22.70 -8.39 21.30
C SER A 488 -22.87 -7.61 19.98
N GLU A 489 -21.90 -7.70 19.06
CA GLU A 489 -22.00 -7.05 17.74
C GLU A 489 -23.04 -7.76 16.84
N ILE A 490 -23.12 -9.09 16.88
CA ILE A 490 -24.14 -9.88 16.18
C ILE A 490 -25.53 -9.47 16.65
N ASP A 491 -25.77 -9.41 17.96
CA ASP A 491 -27.06 -9.00 18.53
C ASP A 491 -27.48 -7.60 18.03
N GLN A 492 -26.54 -6.63 18.04
CA GLN A 492 -26.82 -5.27 17.57
C GLN A 492 -27.14 -5.22 16.06
N LEU A 493 -26.41 -5.97 15.25
CA LEU A 493 -26.61 -5.99 13.79
C LEU A 493 -27.87 -6.75 13.38
N SER A 494 -28.29 -7.75 14.16
CA SER A 494 -29.51 -8.52 13.93
C SER A 494 -30.79 -7.67 14.07
N GLU A 495 -30.75 -6.57 14.85
CA GLU A 495 -31.90 -5.66 14.98
C GLU A 495 -32.36 -5.06 13.64
N THR A 496 -31.47 -4.94 12.67
CA THR A 496 -31.74 -4.28 11.37
C THR A 496 -31.40 -5.15 10.16
N ALA A 497 -30.96 -6.39 10.38
CA ALA A 497 -30.58 -7.30 9.31
C ALA A 497 -31.81 -7.78 8.52
N ASP A 498 -31.65 -7.98 7.23
CA ASP A 498 -32.58 -8.76 6.42
C ASP A 498 -32.30 -10.27 6.56
N GLN A 499 -33.09 -11.11 5.92
CA GLN A 499 -32.97 -12.59 6.02
C GLN A 499 -31.57 -13.07 5.65
N ARG A 500 -30.94 -12.49 4.62
CA ARG A 500 -29.55 -12.84 4.24
C ARG A 500 -28.56 -12.43 5.33
N GLY A 501 -28.75 -11.26 5.92
CA GLY A 501 -27.94 -10.79 7.04
C GLY A 501 -28.08 -11.68 8.26
N GLU A 502 -29.29 -12.09 8.63
CA GLU A 502 -29.54 -13.05 9.72
C GLU A 502 -28.83 -14.39 9.49
N ASP A 503 -28.88 -14.93 8.26
CA ASP A 503 -28.21 -16.19 7.93
C ASP A 503 -26.67 -16.07 8.09
N ILE A 504 -26.08 -14.93 7.68
CA ILE A 504 -24.65 -14.65 7.83
C ILE A 504 -24.27 -14.50 9.32
N LEU A 505 -25.05 -13.73 10.07
CA LEU A 505 -24.82 -13.51 11.50
C LEU A 505 -24.96 -14.81 12.31
N GLY A 506 -25.95 -15.65 11.97
CA GLY A 506 -26.09 -17.00 12.54
C GLY A 506 -24.88 -17.89 12.25
N ALA A 507 -24.37 -17.85 11.02
CA ALA A 507 -23.15 -18.59 10.66
C ALA A 507 -21.93 -18.11 11.46
N LEU A 508 -21.79 -16.81 11.73
CA LEU A 508 -20.71 -16.26 12.56
C LEU A 508 -20.80 -16.72 14.02
N TYR A 509 -22.03 -16.76 14.56
CA TYR A 509 -22.29 -17.28 15.90
C TYR A 509 -21.81 -18.73 16.02
N ASP A 510 -22.29 -19.61 15.12
CA ASP A 510 -21.93 -21.03 15.08
C ASP A 510 -20.39 -21.23 14.91
N TYR A 511 -19.77 -20.40 14.08
CA TYR A 511 -18.31 -20.43 13.90
C TYR A 511 -17.59 -20.11 15.22
N ALA A 512 -17.98 -19.04 15.91
CA ALA A 512 -17.36 -18.64 17.17
C ALA A 512 -17.49 -19.73 18.23
N GLU A 513 -18.65 -20.37 18.36
CA GLU A 513 -18.82 -21.52 19.27
C GLU A 513 -17.92 -22.70 18.90
N SER A 514 -17.76 -22.96 17.59
CA SER A 514 -16.94 -24.09 17.11
C SER A 514 -15.45 -23.92 17.36
N VAL A 515 -14.94 -22.67 17.35
CA VAL A 515 -13.51 -22.38 17.55
C VAL A 515 -13.18 -21.94 18.97
N ALA A 516 -14.17 -21.65 19.83
CA ALA A 516 -13.90 -21.27 21.21
C ALA A 516 -13.22 -22.42 21.97
N PRO A 517 -12.06 -22.19 22.64
CA PRO A 517 -11.45 -23.18 23.52
C PRO A 517 -12.42 -23.58 24.65
N GLN A 518 -12.29 -24.80 25.14
CA GLN A 518 -13.06 -25.20 26.32
C GLN A 518 -12.67 -24.33 27.52
N ARG A 519 -13.64 -23.72 28.18
CA ARG A 519 -13.40 -23.03 29.47
C ARG A 519 -13.14 -24.11 30.52
N ASN A 520 -11.90 -24.19 31.01
CA ASN A 520 -11.55 -25.08 32.13
C ASN A 520 -12.15 -24.56 33.44
#